data_f44ac3be8eb6fe808a353b46daf27a01
#
_entry.id   f44ac3be8eb6fe808a353b46daf27a01
#
_cell.length_a   1.000
_cell.length_b   1.000
_cell.length_c   1.000
_cell.angle_alpha   90.00
_cell.angle_beta   90.00
_cell.angle_gamma   90.00
#
_symmetry.space_group_name_H-M   'P 1'
#
loop_
_entity.id
_entity.type
_entity.pdbx_description
1 polymer ?
#
loop_
_entity_poly.entity_id
_entity_poly.type
_entity_poly.pdbx_seq_one_letter_code
_entity_poly.pdbx_strand_id
1 'polypeptide(L)'
;METRRPLNIPVILGTTRKGRSSVHAAQFIWTLLNRRAGVTSELIDVASVPLPIDDAGEAIKHQPFAAAMAAADGPVIVAPEYNHSFPGLLKHALDSCLSEYIHKAVGLIGVSSGPFAGIRVVQSLLPVMRELGLVTIFWDINIGQVAKVFSDDGRLLDEAFIPRADRFIRELIWMSKVLQYGREHVVIDEEAAEIVPCAQCGMRMTHHADKVIPSASSGDAEVVMAAAFACTNCGAEMASISGITERT
;
A
#
# COMPACT_ATOMS: atom_id res chain seq x y z
N MET A 1 -6.66 24.84 18.88
CA MET A 1 -6.09 23.60 18.37
C MET A 1 -7.21 22.87 17.64
N GLU A 2 -7.17 22.84 16.32
CA GLU A 2 -8.11 22.03 15.56
C GLU A 2 -8.01 20.57 16.02
N THR A 3 -9.13 19.99 16.42
CA THR A 3 -9.22 18.59 16.78
C THR A 3 -9.09 17.77 15.50
N ARG A 4 -7.86 17.38 15.17
CA ARG A 4 -7.64 16.46 14.05
C ARG A 4 -8.41 15.17 14.31
N ARG A 5 -9.02 14.61 13.26
CA ARG A 5 -9.65 13.28 13.35
C ARG A 5 -8.63 12.23 13.83
N PRO A 6 -9.07 11.22 14.58
CA PRO A 6 -8.21 10.11 14.96
C PRO A 6 -7.60 9.44 13.70
N LEU A 7 -6.37 8.92 13.84
CA LEU A 7 -5.79 8.06 12.82
C LEU A 7 -6.55 6.74 12.74
N ASN A 8 -6.87 6.30 11.54
CA ASN A 8 -7.43 4.97 11.29
C ASN A 8 -6.32 4.00 10.87
N ILE A 9 -6.02 3.02 11.71
CA ILE A 9 -4.93 2.06 11.53
C ILE A 9 -5.51 0.63 11.57
N PRO A 10 -6.12 0.13 10.47
CA PRO A 10 -6.64 -1.23 10.43
C PRO A 10 -5.49 -2.26 10.45
N VAL A 11 -5.77 -3.42 11.07
CA VAL A 11 -4.86 -4.58 11.08
C VAL A 11 -5.42 -5.65 10.15
N ILE A 12 -4.68 -6.01 9.11
CA ILE A 12 -5.06 -7.02 8.11
C ILE A 12 -4.44 -8.36 8.50
N LEU A 13 -5.27 -9.35 8.81
CA LEU A 13 -4.86 -10.73 9.02
C LEU A 13 -4.81 -11.47 7.68
N GLY A 14 -3.60 -11.61 7.12
CA GLY A 14 -3.33 -12.00 5.74
C GLY A 14 -3.39 -13.50 5.45
N THR A 15 -4.19 -14.31 6.16
CA THR A 15 -4.32 -15.75 5.89
C THR A 15 -5.69 -16.29 6.25
N THR A 16 -6.15 -17.27 5.49
CA THR A 16 -7.44 -17.95 5.67
C THR A 16 -7.32 -19.34 6.29
N ARG A 17 -6.08 -19.78 6.60
CA ARG A 17 -5.82 -21.14 7.10
C ARG A 17 -6.53 -21.39 8.44
N LYS A 18 -7.21 -22.51 8.57
CA LYS A 18 -7.77 -22.96 9.86
C LYS A 18 -6.64 -23.25 10.86
N GLY A 19 -6.82 -22.87 12.13
CA GLY A 19 -5.81 -23.03 13.16
C GLY A 19 -4.56 -22.16 13.00
N ARG A 20 -4.69 -21.03 12.34
CA ARG A 20 -3.61 -20.05 12.09
C ARG A 20 -3.19 -19.33 13.38
N SER A 21 -1.96 -19.52 13.82
CA SER A 21 -1.43 -18.82 15.00
C SER A 21 -1.11 -17.34 14.74
N SER A 22 -1.07 -16.90 13.48
CA SER A 22 -0.91 -15.46 13.12
C SER A 22 -2.08 -14.59 13.60
N VAL A 23 -3.24 -15.18 13.93
CA VAL A 23 -4.36 -14.46 14.54
C VAL A 23 -3.96 -13.85 15.89
N HIS A 24 -3.14 -14.53 16.69
CA HIS A 24 -2.68 -14.02 17.99
C HIS A 24 -1.78 -12.78 17.83
N ALA A 25 -0.90 -12.80 16.85
CA ALA A 25 -0.08 -11.64 16.50
C ALA A 25 -0.93 -10.44 16.05
N ALA A 26 -1.93 -10.69 15.20
CA ALA A 26 -2.84 -9.64 14.74
C ALA A 26 -3.68 -9.06 15.89
N GLN A 27 -4.24 -9.90 16.74
CA GLN A 27 -5.01 -9.48 17.92
C GLN A 27 -4.16 -8.71 18.93
N PHE A 28 -2.91 -9.15 19.15
CA PHE A 28 -1.96 -8.46 20.01
C PHE A 28 -1.72 -7.03 19.57
N ILE A 29 -1.38 -6.81 18.29
CA ILE A 29 -1.12 -5.48 17.73
C ILE A 29 -2.41 -4.65 17.71
N TRP A 30 -3.53 -5.22 17.27
CA TRP A 30 -4.83 -4.56 17.28
C TRP A 30 -5.23 -4.06 18.67
N THR A 31 -5.02 -4.89 19.70
CA THR A 31 -5.27 -4.51 21.09
C THR A 31 -4.39 -3.33 21.53
N LEU A 32 -3.10 -3.36 21.18
CA LEU A 32 -2.18 -2.28 21.53
C LEU A 32 -2.51 -0.96 20.78
N LEU A 33 -2.92 -1.02 19.52
CA LEU A 33 -3.35 0.14 18.75
C LEU A 33 -4.60 0.80 19.38
N ASN A 34 -5.60 0.02 19.75
CA ASN A 34 -6.83 0.55 20.38
C ASN A 34 -6.62 1.14 21.78
N ARG A 35 -5.46 0.89 22.41
CA ARG A 35 -5.06 1.56 23.67
C ARG A 35 -4.36 2.91 23.42
N ARG A 36 -4.10 3.30 22.18
CA ARG A 36 -3.43 4.57 21.85
C ARG A 36 -4.45 5.69 21.70
N ALA A 37 -4.24 6.77 22.45
CA ALA A 37 -5.05 7.97 22.29
C ALA A 37 -4.93 8.52 20.87
N GLY A 38 -6.06 8.88 20.25
CA GLY A 38 -6.09 9.42 18.88
C GLY A 38 -5.87 8.38 17.77
N VAL A 39 -6.05 7.10 18.06
CA VAL A 39 -6.02 6.00 17.10
C VAL A 39 -7.31 5.21 17.19
N THR A 40 -7.87 4.85 16.04
CA THR A 40 -8.91 3.84 15.88
C THR A 40 -8.35 2.69 15.07
N SER A 41 -8.72 1.45 15.40
CA SER A 41 -8.23 0.28 14.71
C SER A 41 -9.31 -0.79 14.64
N GLU A 42 -9.43 -1.42 13.51
CA GLU A 42 -10.25 -2.61 13.29
C GLU A 42 -9.37 -3.78 12.85
N LEU A 43 -9.83 -4.99 13.08
CA LEU A 43 -9.18 -6.21 12.62
C LEU A 43 -9.91 -6.74 11.39
N ILE A 44 -9.24 -6.67 10.24
CA ILE A 44 -9.75 -7.15 8.96
C ILE A 44 -9.17 -8.54 8.68
N ASP A 45 -10.03 -9.54 8.70
CA ASP A 45 -9.66 -10.91 8.39
C ASP A 45 -9.90 -11.19 6.90
N VAL A 46 -8.83 -11.46 6.15
CA VAL A 46 -8.92 -11.81 4.72
C VAL A 46 -9.84 -13.02 4.48
N ALA A 47 -10.01 -13.90 5.47
CA ALA A 47 -10.94 -15.02 5.37
C ALA A 47 -12.42 -14.58 5.26
N SER A 48 -12.76 -13.39 5.69
CA SER A 48 -14.12 -12.83 5.63
C SER A 48 -14.36 -11.93 4.41
N VAL A 49 -13.31 -11.70 3.59
CA VAL A 49 -13.41 -10.88 2.38
C VAL A 49 -13.78 -11.80 1.21
N PRO A 50 -15.01 -11.71 0.66
CA PRO A 50 -15.40 -12.49 -0.51
C PRO A 50 -14.75 -11.92 -1.76
N LEU A 51 -13.62 -12.50 -2.14
CA LEU A 51 -12.88 -12.13 -3.35
C LEU A 51 -13.36 -12.97 -4.52
N PRO A 52 -13.79 -12.37 -5.65
CA PRO A 52 -14.12 -13.13 -6.87
C PRO A 52 -12.87 -13.81 -7.43
N ILE A 53 -13.07 -14.92 -8.15
CA ILE A 53 -11.97 -15.68 -8.76
C ILE A 53 -11.61 -15.11 -10.13
N ASP A 54 -12.57 -14.51 -10.80
CA ASP A 54 -12.42 -13.85 -12.09
C ASP A 54 -11.89 -12.42 -11.90
N ASP A 55 -10.84 -12.09 -12.64
CA ASP A 55 -10.27 -10.76 -12.67
C ASP A 55 -11.01 -9.90 -13.68
N ALA A 56 -12.01 -9.16 -13.20
CA ALA A 56 -12.84 -8.26 -14.00
C ALA A 56 -12.56 -6.77 -13.73
N GLY A 57 -11.34 -6.40 -13.39
CA GLY A 57 -10.92 -5.02 -13.14
C GLY A 57 -11.67 -4.39 -11.95
N GLU A 58 -12.27 -3.21 -12.12
CA GLU A 58 -13.00 -2.50 -11.06
C GLU A 58 -14.13 -3.31 -10.40
N ALA A 59 -14.66 -4.34 -11.08
CA ALA A 59 -15.72 -5.19 -10.56
C ALA A 59 -15.26 -6.15 -9.46
N ILE A 60 -13.94 -6.37 -9.30
CA ILE A 60 -13.41 -7.23 -8.23
C ILE A 60 -13.33 -6.54 -6.87
N LYS A 61 -13.54 -5.23 -6.79
CA LYS A 61 -13.47 -4.51 -5.52
C LYS A 61 -14.55 -4.99 -4.55
N HIS A 62 -14.14 -5.63 -3.46
CA HIS A 62 -15.00 -5.84 -2.31
C HIS A 62 -15.19 -4.50 -1.59
N GLN A 63 -16.36 -3.87 -1.77
CA GLN A 63 -16.63 -2.50 -1.34
C GLN A 63 -16.28 -2.23 0.14
N PRO A 64 -16.62 -3.09 1.12
CA PRO A 64 -16.23 -2.88 2.52
C PRO A 64 -14.71 -2.86 2.72
N PHE A 65 -13.96 -3.72 2.02
CA PHE A 65 -12.50 -3.74 2.11
C PHE A 65 -11.89 -2.49 1.47
N ALA A 66 -12.36 -2.11 0.29
CA ALA A 66 -11.91 -0.90 -0.41
C ALA A 66 -12.21 0.36 0.43
N ALA A 67 -13.39 0.47 1.02
CA ALA A 67 -13.75 1.58 1.92
C ALA A 67 -12.86 1.63 3.17
N ALA A 68 -12.54 0.48 3.77
CA ALA A 68 -11.63 0.40 4.90
C ALA A 68 -10.22 0.85 4.52
N MET A 69 -9.71 0.45 3.34
CA MET A 69 -8.42 0.89 2.82
C MET A 69 -8.41 2.37 2.45
N ALA A 70 -9.48 2.89 1.86
CA ALA A 70 -9.63 4.31 1.56
C ALA A 70 -9.60 5.16 2.84
N ALA A 71 -10.28 4.72 3.91
CA ALA A 71 -10.32 5.40 5.19
C ALA A 71 -9.04 5.23 6.03
N ALA A 72 -8.19 4.26 5.73
CA ALA A 72 -6.97 3.99 6.48
C ALA A 72 -5.94 5.11 6.33
N ASP A 73 -5.17 5.37 7.40
CA ASP A 73 -4.00 6.24 7.39
C ASP A 73 -2.69 5.46 7.40
N GLY A 74 -2.71 4.22 7.94
CA GLY A 74 -1.53 3.39 8.04
C GLY A 74 -1.88 1.93 8.38
N PRO A 75 -2.30 1.10 7.41
CA PRO A 75 -2.63 -0.29 7.68
C PRO A 75 -1.42 -1.08 8.22
N VAL A 76 -1.70 -2.10 9.04
CA VAL A 76 -0.74 -3.11 9.45
C VAL A 76 -1.07 -4.41 8.73
N ILE A 77 -0.09 -5.04 8.09
CA ILE A 77 -0.26 -6.33 7.44
C ILE A 77 0.42 -7.40 8.30
N VAL A 78 -0.36 -8.36 8.81
CA VAL A 78 0.14 -9.53 9.54
C VAL A 78 0.04 -10.75 8.64
N ALA A 79 1.17 -11.23 8.16
CA ALA A 79 1.23 -12.32 7.19
C ALA A 79 2.09 -13.49 7.68
N PRO A 80 1.59 -14.74 7.58
CA PRO A 80 2.44 -15.92 7.78
C PRO A 80 3.33 -16.16 6.56
N GLU A 81 4.52 -16.72 6.82
CA GLU A 81 5.42 -17.15 5.75
C GLU A 81 4.96 -18.50 5.19
N TYR A 82 4.58 -18.51 3.91
CA TYR A 82 4.23 -19.70 3.13
C TYR A 82 5.18 -19.82 1.96
N ASN A 83 5.95 -20.91 1.91
CA ASN A 83 6.85 -21.19 0.79
C ASN A 83 7.74 -19.99 0.40
N HIS A 84 8.36 -19.36 1.39
CA HIS A 84 9.21 -18.17 1.27
C HIS A 84 8.49 -16.87 0.86
N SER A 85 7.17 -16.83 0.87
CA SER A 85 6.39 -15.65 0.50
C SER A 85 5.14 -15.53 1.39
N PHE A 86 4.18 -14.73 0.99
CA PHE A 86 2.89 -14.52 1.66
C PHE A 86 1.77 -15.31 0.98
N PRO A 87 0.62 -15.53 1.68
CA PRO A 87 -0.52 -16.25 1.13
C PRO A 87 -1.10 -15.57 -0.12
N GLY A 88 -1.45 -16.38 -1.14
CA GLY A 88 -2.03 -15.89 -2.40
C GLY A 88 -3.32 -15.08 -2.22
N LEU A 89 -4.19 -15.47 -1.25
CA LEU A 89 -5.40 -14.70 -0.95
C LEU A 89 -5.11 -13.32 -0.35
N LEU A 90 -3.99 -13.14 0.37
CA LEU A 90 -3.56 -11.80 0.78
C LEU A 90 -3.20 -10.97 -0.45
N LYS A 91 -2.44 -11.54 -1.40
CA LYS A 91 -2.10 -10.84 -2.64
C LYS A 91 -3.36 -10.44 -3.40
N HIS A 92 -4.30 -11.36 -3.55
CA HIS A 92 -5.57 -11.09 -4.23
C HIS A 92 -6.39 -9.97 -3.54
N ALA A 93 -6.46 -9.97 -2.20
CA ALA A 93 -7.10 -8.89 -1.45
C ALA A 93 -6.40 -7.53 -1.69
N LEU A 94 -5.06 -7.51 -1.67
CA LEU A 94 -4.29 -6.29 -1.92
C LEU A 94 -4.49 -5.78 -3.34
N ASP A 95 -4.49 -6.66 -4.34
CA ASP A 95 -4.65 -6.31 -5.76
C ASP A 95 -6.06 -5.82 -6.12
N SER A 96 -7.06 -6.06 -5.26
CA SER A 96 -8.41 -5.55 -5.46
C SER A 96 -8.55 -4.03 -5.25
N CYS A 97 -7.52 -3.36 -4.76
CA CYS A 97 -7.46 -1.92 -4.53
C CYS A 97 -6.15 -1.37 -5.09
N LEU A 98 -6.13 -0.09 -5.48
CA LEU A 98 -4.92 0.60 -5.93
C LEU A 98 -4.88 2.04 -5.40
N SER A 99 -5.78 2.90 -5.84
CA SER A 99 -5.83 4.30 -5.44
C SER A 99 -6.06 4.49 -3.93
N GLU A 100 -6.69 3.51 -3.29
CA GLU A 100 -6.98 3.49 -1.86
C GLU A 100 -5.71 3.44 -0.98
N TYR A 101 -4.57 3.01 -1.54
CA TYR A 101 -3.31 2.85 -0.81
C TYR A 101 -2.34 4.02 -0.94
N ILE A 102 -2.46 4.81 -2.00
CA ILE A 102 -1.47 5.81 -2.37
C ILE A 102 -1.22 6.81 -1.24
N HIS A 103 0.07 7.09 -0.98
CA HIS A 103 0.55 8.02 0.05
C HIS A 103 0.12 7.67 1.48
N LYS A 104 0.00 6.38 1.82
CA LYS A 104 -0.27 5.91 3.18
C LYS A 104 0.91 5.14 3.74
N ALA A 105 1.07 5.20 5.07
CA ALA A 105 2.05 4.37 5.75
C ALA A 105 1.62 2.90 5.74
N VAL A 106 2.56 1.97 5.89
CA VAL A 106 2.25 0.57 6.16
C VAL A 106 3.28 -0.04 7.10
N GLY A 107 2.79 -0.80 8.08
CA GLY A 107 3.61 -1.62 8.96
C GLY A 107 3.50 -3.11 8.61
N LEU A 108 4.62 -3.83 8.60
CA LEU A 108 4.68 -5.24 8.22
C LEU A 108 5.03 -6.13 9.41
N ILE A 109 4.30 -7.23 9.56
CA ILE A 109 4.52 -8.24 10.59
C ILE A 109 4.57 -9.62 9.94
N GLY A 110 5.76 -10.21 9.94
CA GLY A 110 6.00 -11.56 9.49
C GLY A 110 5.84 -12.57 10.61
N VAL A 111 5.15 -13.68 10.35
CA VAL A 111 4.91 -14.75 11.32
C VAL A 111 5.34 -16.09 10.75
N SER A 112 6.04 -16.91 11.53
CA SER A 112 6.34 -18.29 11.13
C SER A 112 6.32 -19.26 12.32
N SER A 113 6.08 -20.53 12.02
CA SER A 113 6.27 -21.62 12.98
C SER A 113 7.74 -22.00 13.16
N GLY A 114 8.56 -21.68 12.16
CA GLY A 114 9.99 -21.95 12.13
C GLY A 114 10.85 -20.82 12.70
N PRO A 115 12.18 -21.00 12.73
CA PRO A 115 13.12 -20.05 13.33
C PRO A 115 13.35 -18.77 12.47
N PHE A 116 13.00 -18.79 11.19
CA PHE A 116 13.22 -17.65 10.27
C PHE A 116 12.28 -16.47 10.49
N ALA A 117 11.38 -16.57 11.43
CA ALA A 117 10.57 -15.49 11.97
C ALA A 117 9.73 -14.72 10.93
N GLY A 118 9.43 -15.30 9.78
CA GLY A 118 8.68 -14.60 8.73
C GLY A 118 9.45 -13.48 8.02
N ILE A 119 10.77 -13.46 8.09
CA ILE A 119 11.59 -12.44 7.39
C ILE A 119 11.34 -12.47 5.88
N ARG A 120 11.18 -13.65 5.28
CA ARG A 120 11.02 -13.77 3.83
C ARG A 120 9.66 -13.27 3.36
N VAL A 121 8.61 -13.41 4.17
CA VAL A 121 7.31 -12.83 3.83
C VAL A 121 7.37 -11.31 3.84
N VAL A 122 8.06 -10.70 4.81
CA VAL A 122 8.28 -9.25 4.84
C VAL A 122 9.04 -8.81 3.59
N GLN A 123 10.15 -9.47 3.26
CA GLN A 123 10.93 -9.15 2.06
C GLN A 123 10.11 -9.30 0.76
N SER A 124 9.21 -10.29 0.69
CA SER A 124 8.33 -10.47 -0.47
C SER A 124 7.23 -9.40 -0.57
N LEU A 125 6.81 -8.83 0.56
CA LEU A 125 5.81 -7.76 0.60
C LEU A 125 6.38 -6.40 0.20
N LEU A 126 7.65 -6.10 0.48
CA LEU A 126 8.24 -4.78 0.21
C LEU A 126 8.03 -4.28 -1.23
N PRO A 127 8.33 -5.05 -2.29
CA PRO A 127 8.09 -4.60 -3.66
C PRO A 127 6.60 -4.40 -3.96
N VAL A 128 5.73 -5.20 -3.36
CA VAL A 128 4.27 -5.05 -3.51
C VAL A 128 3.80 -3.76 -2.85
N MET A 129 4.26 -3.46 -1.63
CA MET A 129 3.91 -2.20 -0.94
C MET A 129 4.32 -0.98 -1.75
N ARG A 130 5.53 -1.01 -2.32
CA ARG A 130 6.02 0.07 -3.18
C ARG A 130 5.12 0.26 -4.41
N GLU A 131 4.76 -0.83 -5.09
CA GLU A 131 3.92 -0.77 -6.30
C GLU A 131 2.51 -0.26 -6.00
N LEU A 132 1.97 -0.58 -4.82
CA LEU A 132 0.69 -0.07 -4.35
C LEU A 132 0.75 1.39 -3.84
N GLY A 133 1.91 2.05 -3.87
CA GLY A 133 2.07 3.42 -3.38
C GLY A 133 2.07 3.55 -1.86
N LEU A 134 2.22 2.42 -1.14
CA LEU A 134 2.36 2.39 0.31
C LEU A 134 3.80 2.68 0.75
N VAL A 135 3.96 3.47 1.81
CA VAL A 135 5.26 3.80 2.40
C VAL A 135 5.51 2.92 3.61
N THR A 136 6.40 1.95 3.49
CA THR A 136 6.79 1.07 4.60
C THR A 136 7.53 1.84 5.68
N ILE A 137 7.18 1.59 6.94
CA ILE A 137 7.96 2.13 8.07
C ILE A 137 9.27 1.36 8.23
N PHE A 138 10.22 1.96 8.96
CA PHE A 138 11.56 1.38 9.13
C PHE A 138 11.55 0.06 9.94
N TRP A 139 10.66 -0.07 10.93
CA TRP A 139 10.63 -1.22 11.82
C TRP A 139 9.60 -2.25 11.39
N ASP A 140 10.05 -3.49 11.18
CA ASP A 140 9.17 -4.65 11.03
C ASP A 140 9.11 -5.45 12.34
N ILE A 141 8.05 -6.24 12.51
CA ILE A 141 8.00 -7.26 13.57
C ILE A 141 8.10 -8.64 12.92
N ASN A 142 9.11 -9.39 13.32
CA ASN A 142 9.34 -10.75 12.84
C ASN A 142 9.15 -11.74 14.00
N ILE A 143 8.12 -12.62 13.89
CA ILE A 143 7.70 -13.56 14.93
C ILE A 143 8.01 -14.98 14.48
N GLY A 144 9.13 -15.50 14.96
CA GLY A 144 9.50 -16.91 14.78
C GLY A 144 8.96 -17.81 15.88
N GLN A 145 8.80 -19.10 15.57
CA GLN A 145 8.34 -20.08 16.56
C GLN A 145 7.12 -19.57 17.32
N VAL A 146 6.11 -19.10 16.60
CA VAL A 146 4.95 -18.36 17.12
C VAL A 146 4.28 -19.01 18.31
N ALA A 147 4.28 -20.34 18.42
CA ALA A 147 3.76 -21.09 19.57
C ALA A 147 4.59 -20.92 20.86
N LYS A 148 5.81 -20.35 20.79
CA LYS A 148 6.59 -19.96 21.97
C LYS A 148 6.33 -18.51 22.36
N VAL A 149 5.80 -17.72 21.45
CA VAL A 149 5.50 -16.30 21.67
C VAL A 149 4.09 -16.10 22.19
N PHE A 150 3.15 -16.92 21.72
CA PHE A 150 1.75 -16.89 22.15
C PHE A 150 1.30 -18.30 22.57
N SER A 151 0.49 -18.37 23.61
CA SER A 151 -0.24 -19.59 23.98
C SER A 151 -1.41 -19.85 23.01
N ASP A 152 -2.00 -21.05 23.09
CA ASP A 152 -3.12 -21.44 22.22
C ASP A 152 -4.37 -20.55 22.40
N ASP A 153 -4.54 -19.94 23.57
CA ASP A 153 -5.59 -18.96 23.87
C ASP A 153 -5.20 -17.51 23.51
N GLY A 154 -4.02 -17.30 22.92
CA GLY A 154 -3.54 -16.01 22.43
C GLY A 154 -2.85 -15.12 23.47
N ARG A 155 -2.59 -15.61 24.68
CA ARG A 155 -1.85 -14.87 25.69
C ARG A 155 -0.37 -14.76 25.28
N LEU A 156 0.21 -13.55 25.39
CA LEU A 156 1.63 -13.33 25.15
C LEU A 156 2.48 -14.05 26.21
N LEU A 157 3.40 -14.90 25.77
CA LEU A 157 4.36 -15.65 26.59
C LEU A 157 5.74 -14.99 26.62
N ASP A 158 6.15 -14.36 25.50
CA ASP A 158 7.44 -13.67 25.38
C ASP A 158 7.24 -12.16 25.49
N GLU A 159 7.46 -11.61 26.68
CA GLU A 159 7.31 -10.18 26.96
C GLU A 159 8.31 -9.29 26.19
N ALA A 160 9.39 -9.85 25.62
CA ALA A 160 10.30 -9.10 24.77
C ALA A 160 9.63 -8.50 23.51
N PHE A 161 8.44 -8.99 23.15
CA PHE A 161 7.66 -8.40 22.05
C PHE A 161 6.92 -7.12 22.45
N ILE A 162 6.73 -6.82 23.74
CA ILE A 162 6.07 -5.58 24.18
C ILE A 162 6.86 -4.34 23.72
N PRO A 163 8.15 -4.16 24.05
CA PRO A 163 8.92 -3.01 23.61
C PRO A 163 9.13 -2.97 22.08
N ARG A 164 9.15 -4.13 21.41
CA ARG A 164 9.23 -4.20 19.94
C ARG A 164 7.94 -3.66 19.30
N ALA A 165 6.79 -4.10 19.80
CA ALA A 165 5.49 -3.62 19.35
C ALA A 165 5.29 -2.13 19.63
N ASP A 166 5.74 -1.65 20.81
CA ASP A 166 5.68 -0.23 21.16
C ASP A 166 6.47 0.63 20.18
N ARG A 167 7.70 0.23 19.84
CA ARG A 167 8.54 0.95 18.86
C ARG A 167 7.88 0.96 17.48
N PHE A 168 7.42 -0.19 17.01
CA PHE A 168 6.72 -0.35 15.74
C PHE A 168 5.49 0.57 15.66
N ILE A 169 4.63 0.54 16.67
CA ILE A 169 3.40 1.34 16.71
C ILE A 169 3.72 2.84 16.75
N ARG A 170 4.71 3.27 17.51
CA ARG A 170 5.12 4.69 17.56
C ARG A 170 5.60 5.19 16.20
N GLU A 171 6.43 4.40 15.52
CA GLU A 171 6.91 4.72 14.17
C GLU A 171 5.75 4.78 13.16
N LEU A 172 4.86 3.79 13.20
CA LEU A 172 3.70 3.76 12.32
C LEU A 172 2.77 4.96 12.54
N ILE A 173 2.50 5.32 13.79
CA ILE A 173 1.69 6.50 14.14
C ILE A 173 2.36 7.78 13.63
N TRP A 174 3.68 7.90 13.81
CA TRP A 174 4.43 9.07 13.35
C TRP A 174 4.34 9.20 11.82
N MET A 175 4.67 8.15 11.08
CA MET A 175 4.62 8.15 9.62
C MET A 175 3.19 8.39 9.11
N SER A 176 2.18 7.74 9.72
CA SER A 176 0.78 7.93 9.36
C SER A 176 0.33 9.39 9.52
N LYS A 177 0.76 10.07 10.58
CA LYS A 177 0.49 11.51 10.79
C LYS A 177 1.13 12.39 9.73
N VAL A 178 2.39 12.11 9.38
CA VAL A 178 3.11 12.87 8.36
C VAL A 178 2.42 12.73 7.00
N LEU A 179 2.10 11.51 6.61
CA LEU A 179 1.46 11.24 5.32
C LEU A 179 -0.02 11.69 5.30
N GLN A 180 -0.74 11.61 6.42
CA GLN A 180 -2.07 12.20 6.55
C GLN A 180 -2.00 13.71 6.31
N TYR A 181 -1.08 14.40 6.98
CA TYR A 181 -0.86 15.83 6.77
C TYR A 181 -0.53 16.14 5.31
N GLY A 182 0.33 15.33 4.68
CA GLY A 182 0.67 15.47 3.27
C GLY A 182 -0.56 15.38 2.37
N ARG A 183 -1.37 14.34 2.54
CA ARG A 183 -2.61 14.15 1.74
C ARG A 183 -3.64 15.27 1.93
N GLU A 184 -3.67 15.89 3.11
CA GLU A 184 -4.65 16.92 3.44
C GLU A 184 -4.19 18.36 3.07
N HIS A 185 -2.86 18.61 2.98
CA HIS A 185 -2.33 19.98 2.90
C HIS A 185 -1.29 20.20 1.80
N VAL A 186 -0.67 19.12 1.28
CA VAL A 186 0.32 19.25 0.22
C VAL A 186 -0.38 19.02 -1.12
N VAL A 187 -0.60 20.10 -1.83
CA VAL A 187 -1.05 20.02 -3.22
C VAL A 187 0.14 19.51 -4.04
N ILE A 188 -0.07 18.44 -4.79
CA ILE A 188 0.88 18.08 -5.86
C ILE A 188 0.76 19.21 -6.86
N ASP A 189 1.84 19.98 -6.99
CA ASP A 189 1.89 21.12 -7.90
C ASP A 189 1.75 20.61 -9.34
N GLU A 190 0.53 20.60 -9.86
CA GLU A 190 0.29 20.32 -11.27
C GLU A 190 0.95 21.39 -12.16
N GLU A 191 1.34 22.54 -11.58
CA GLU A 191 2.09 23.59 -12.28
C GLU A 191 3.54 23.19 -12.57
N ALA A 192 4.10 22.21 -11.84
CA ALA A 192 5.39 21.60 -12.17
C ALA A 192 5.30 20.61 -13.35
N ALA A 193 4.11 20.18 -13.73
CA ALA A 193 3.90 19.47 -14.98
C ALA A 193 4.04 20.49 -16.12
N GLU A 194 4.89 20.18 -17.11
CA GLU A 194 5.08 20.99 -18.31
C GLU A 194 3.71 21.40 -18.89
N ILE A 195 3.42 22.71 -18.89
CA ILE A 195 2.17 23.22 -19.45
C ILE A 195 2.27 23.07 -20.97
N VAL A 196 1.62 22.06 -21.50
CA VAL A 196 1.54 21.82 -22.93
C VAL A 196 0.31 22.52 -23.46
N PRO A 197 0.48 23.66 -24.21
CA PRO A 197 -0.65 24.34 -24.82
C PRO A 197 -1.14 23.56 -26.05
N CYS A 198 -2.45 23.46 -26.20
CA CYS A 198 -3.06 22.89 -27.39
C CYS A 198 -2.74 23.77 -28.61
N ALA A 199 -2.14 23.18 -29.64
CA ALA A 199 -1.79 23.91 -30.89
C ALA A 199 -3.01 24.44 -31.65
N GLN A 200 -4.20 23.87 -31.44
CA GLN A 200 -5.42 24.27 -32.11
C GLN A 200 -6.17 25.42 -31.41
N CYS A 201 -6.23 25.43 -30.09
CA CYS A 201 -7.07 26.39 -29.36
C CYS A 201 -6.33 27.12 -28.21
N GLY A 202 -5.07 26.86 -27.98
CA GLY A 202 -4.27 27.49 -26.94
C GLY A 202 -4.57 27.07 -25.50
N MET A 203 -5.61 26.26 -25.27
CA MET A 203 -5.96 25.77 -23.93
C MET A 203 -4.95 24.74 -23.45
N ARG A 204 -4.77 24.66 -22.11
CA ARG A 204 -3.92 23.64 -21.47
C ARG A 204 -4.39 22.24 -21.86
N MET A 205 -3.46 21.38 -22.27
CA MET A 205 -3.72 19.95 -22.49
C MET A 205 -3.49 19.18 -21.19
N THR A 206 -4.25 18.11 -21.01
CA THR A 206 -4.14 17.22 -19.86
C THR A 206 -3.39 15.95 -20.26
N HIS A 207 -2.36 15.57 -19.50
CA HIS A 207 -1.70 14.27 -19.65
C HIS A 207 -2.68 13.16 -19.28
N HIS A 208 -2.81 12.15 -20.13
CA HIS A 208 -3.75 11.06 -19.87
C HIS A 208 -3.14 9.65 -19.97
N ALA A 209 -1.95 9.51 -20.58
CA ALA A 209 -1.25 8.24 -20.68
C ALA A 209 0.20 8.43 -21.15
N ASP A 210 1.05 7.44 -20.86
CA ASP A 210 2.33 7.25 -21.52
C ASP A 210 2.17 6.15 -22.57
N LYS A 211 2.60 6.44 -23.81
CA LYS A 211 2.48 5.52 -24.95
C LYS A 211 3.85 5.17 -25.49
N VAL A 212 4.02 3.93 -25.91
CA VAL A 212 5.19 3.49 -26.66
C VAL A 212 4.94 3.84 -28.13
N ILE A 213 5.81 4.67 -28.73
CA ILE A 213 5.71 5.06 -30.13
C ILE A 213 6.99 4.68 -30.88
N PRO A 214 6.92 4.41 -32.19
CA PRO A 214 8.12 4.19 -33.01
C PRO A 214 8.99 5.45 -33.04
N SER A 215 10.31 5.29 -32.89
CA SER A 215 11.26 6.39 -33.06
C SER A 215 11.34 6.80 -34.55
N ALA A 216 11.21 8.08 -34.79
CA ALA A 216 11.27 8.61 -36.15
C ALA A 216 12.70 8.69 -36.73
N SER A 217 13.73 8.41 -35.93
CA SER A 217 15.14 8.73 -36.25
C SER A 217 16.04 7.53 -36.60
N SER A 218 15.59 6.29 -36.50
CA SER A 218 16.40 5.11 -36.84
C SER A 218 15.62 4.11 -37.65
N GLY A 219 16.25 3.55 -38.68
CA GLY A 219 15.68 2.50 -39.54
C GLY A 219 15.50 1.15 -38.86
N ASP A 220 15.89 1.03 -37.60
CA ASP A 220 15.66 -0.13 -36.71
C ASP A 220 14.47 0.19 -35.80
N ALA A 221 13.70 -0.83 -35.44
CA ALA A 221 12.45 -0.74 -34.66
C ALA A 221 12.71 -0.28 -33.20
N GLU A 222 13.37 0.86 -33.03
CA GLU A 222 13.56 1.49 -31.74
C GLU A 222 12.25 2.17 -31.33
N VAL A 223 11.78 1.87 -30.12
CA VAL A 223 10.56 2.46 -29.54
C VAL A 223 10.92 3.42 -28.43
N VAL A 224 10.19 4.50 -28.33
CA VAL A 224 10.38 5.51 -27.27
C VAL A 224 9.08 5.69 -26.48
N MET A 225 9.22 6.02 -25.20
CA MET A 225 8.09 6.43 -24.40
C MET A 225 7.72 7.88 -24.69
N ALA A 226 6.46 8.14 -24.94
CA ALA A 226 5.93 9.47 -25.18
C ALA A 226 4.76 9.75 -24.24
N ALA A 227 4.76 10.92 -23.61
CA ALA A 227 3.62 11.41 -22.86
C ALA A 227 2.50 11.81 -23.81
N ALA A 228 1.31 11.25 -23.62
CA ALA A 228 0.13 11.54 -24.42
C ALA A 228 -0.76 12.57 -23.70
N PHE A 229 -1.14 13.62 -24.41
CA PHE A 229 -1.95 14.71 -23.91
C PHE A 229 -3.23 14.85 -24.73
N ALA A 230 -4.32 15.19 -24.06
CA ALA A 230 -5.61 15.49 -24.69
C ALA A 230 -6.10 16.88 -24.29
N CYS A 231 -6.67 17.59 -25.24
CA CYS A 231 -7.30 18.88 -25.01
C CYS A 231 -8.78 18.68 -24.66
N THR A 232 -9.17 19.03 -23.43
CA THR A 232 -10.57 18.91 -22.96
C THR A 232 -11.53 19.90 -23.67
N ASN A 233 -11.00 20.96 -24.30
CA ASN A 233 -11.81 21.95 -24.95
C ASN A 233 -12.14 21.60 -26.42
N CYS A 234 -11.18 21.09 -27.19
CA CYS A 234 -11.37 20.82 -28.63
C CYS A 234 -11.14 19.37 -29.05
N GLY A 235 -10.80 18.47 -28.08
CA GLY A 235 -10.55 17.05 -28.35
C GLY A 235 -9.24 16.75 -29.09
N ALA A 236 -8.37 17.75 -29.33
CA ALA A 236 -7.08 17.50 -29.96
C ALA A 236 -6.20 16.64 -29.08
N GLU A 237 -5.51 15.67 -29.68
CA GLU A 237 -4.52 14.81 -29.00
C GLU A 237 -3.12 15.11 -29.54
N MET A 238 -2.11 14.98 -28.66
CA MET A 238 -0.70 15.00 -29.05
C MET A 238 0.11 14.05 -28.21
N ALA A 239 1.26 13.61 -28.73
CA ALA A 239 2.26 12.91 -27.98
C ALA A 239 3.55 13.72 -27.94
N SER A 240 4.16 13.88 -26.78
CA SER A 240 5.44 14.56 -26.58
C SER A 240 6.46 13.57 -26.06
N ILE A 241 7.62 13.51 -26.70
CA ILE A 241 8.78 12.75 -26.21
C ILE A 241 9.52 13.69 -25.27
N SER A 242 9.32 13.51 -23.97
CA SER A 242 10.06 14.28 -22.96
C SER A 242 11.51 13.79 -22.90
N GLY A 243 12.46 14.67 -23.24
CA GLY A 243 13.85 14.53 -22.85
C GLY A 243 14.93 14.41 -23.90
N ILE A 244 14.76 14.93 -25.12
CA ILE A 244 15.89 15.24 -26.02
C ILE A 244 15.81 16.70 -26.43
N THR A 245 16.23 17.59 -25.54
CA THR A 245 16.76 18.88 -25.94
C THR A 245 18.26 18.70 -26.09
N GLU A 246 18.72 18.36 -27.29
CA GLU A 246 20.12 18.62 -27.64
C GLU A 246 20.33 20.15 -27.57
N ARG A 247 21.15 20.58 -26.63
CA ARG A 247 21.74 21.92 -26.66
C ARG A 247 22.84 21.86 -27.71
N THR A 248 22.58 22.43 -28.88
CA THR A 248 23.61 22.92 -29.77
C THR A 248 24.31 24.14 -29.15
#